data_0ad5cabb8a4e990a3da27f1287ef025f
#
_entry.id   0ad5cabb8a4e990a3da27f1287ef025f
#
_cell.length_a   1.000
_cell.length_b   1.000
_cell.length_c   1.000
_cell.angle_alpha   90.00
_cell.angle_beta   90.00
_cell.angle_gamma   90.00
#
_symmetry.space_group_name_H-M   'P 1'
#
loop_
_entity.id
_entity.type
_entity.pdbx_description
1 polymer ?
#
loop_
_entity_poly.entity_id
_entity_poly.type
_entity_poly.pdbx_seq_one_letter_code
_entity_poly.pdbx_strand_id
1 'polypeptide(L)'
;MKRQTFIATALAALIAPAFAADIALPEHAHPEGVVFDVAGNLYVTSMGRGAVDRVRPGADAAEPFIAPGSGGLMGAQGGRIDEKRGLLYVCSSHNGANPHAKKGASALKAFALADGSLQGSWDLPGGANAYCNDMVVLPSGAVLVSDSLNPEILILRPGSDKLDIWLKSDKFAGKRYALNNLALEADARTLYIGKLDSGELLRQRLTADEQPAGEPEILRLPRRIDDPDGIALLAPGKMLICEASVVANQGKISLLEIDGDRVSLTPVIENADLAVPTGVAVRDGKIYVAESQVAALFLPERAKDGLKPFAVRRFELPANLAALAAKP
;
A
#
# COMPACT_ATOMS: atom_id res chain seq x y z
N MET A 1 -63.99 1.64 -12.51
CA MET A 1 -63.04 1.00 -11.54
C MET A 1 -61.60 1.37 -11.97
N LYS A 2 -60.99 2.32 -11.31
CA LYS A 2 -59.60 2.71 -11.61
C LYS A 2 -58.66 1.92 -10.70
N ARG A 3 -57.79 1.10 -11.27
CA ARG A 3 -56.71 0.41 -10.52
C ARG A 3 -55.59 1.41 -10.18
N GLN A 4 -55.39 1.68 -8.92
CA GLN A 4 -54.19 2.39 -8.43
C GLN A 4 -53.05 1.37 -8.32
N THR A 5 -51.99 1.61 -9.08
CA THR A 5 -50.73 0.86 -8.97
C THR A 5 -49.88 1.55 -7.91
N PHE A 6 -49.64 0.90 -6.78
CA PHE A 6 -48.67 1.32 -5.79
C PHE A 6 -47.26 0.94 -6.24
N ILE A 7 -46.43 1.93 -6.52
CA ILE A 7 -44.99 1.72 -6.72
C ILE A 7 -44.34 1.75 -5.32
N ALA A 8 -43.92 0.59 -4.84
CA ALA A 8 -43.09 0.50 -3.61
C ALA A 8 -41.66 0.91 -3.96
N THR A 9 -41.25 2.09 -3.54
CA THR A 9 -39.85 2.52 -3.59
C THR A 9 -39.09 1.81 -2.47
N ALA A 10 -38.27 0.82 -2.79
CA ALA A 10 -37.34 0.21 -1.87
C ALA A 10 -36.26 1.21 -1.53
N LEU A 11 -36.32 1.76 -0.31
CA LEU A 11 -35.24 2.57 0.26
C LEU A 11 -34.10 1.62 0.63
N ALA A 12 -33.04 1.57 -0.16
CA ALA A 12 -31.80 0.88 0.21
C ALA A 12 -31.19 1.66 1.38
N ALA A 13 -31.32 1.13 2.58
CA ALA A 13 -30.61 1.63 3.75
C ALA A 13 -29.12 1.42 3.51
N LEU A 14 -28.37 2.50 3.35
CA LEU A 14 -26.91 2.51 3.47
C LEU A 14 -26.60 2.12 4.93
N ILE A 15 -26.27 0.86 5.14
CA ILE A 15 -25.74 0.38 6.42
C ILE A 15 -24.33 0.98 6.49
N ALA A 16 -24.14 1.99 7.34
CA ALA A 16 -22.82 2.47 7.67
C ALA A 16 -22.00 1.29 8.21
N PRO A 17 -20.75 1.10 7.76
CA PRO A 17 -19.92 0.00 8.23
C PRO A 17 -19.78 0.10 9.76
N ALA A 18 -20.03 -1.00 10.45
CA ALA A 18 -19.79 -1.08 11.89
C ALA A 18 -18.28 -0.91 12.13
N PHE A 19 -17.90 0.05 12.98
CA PHE A 19 -16.51 0.27 13.34
C PHE A 19 -16.06 -0.86 14.28
N ALA A 20 -15.10 -1.68 13.85
CA ALA A 20 -14.31 -2.46 14.79
C ALA A 20 -13.35 -1.51 15.53
N ALA A 21 -12.96 -1.84 16.79
CA ALA A 21 -12.03 -0.99 17.53
C ALA A 21 -10.71 -0.83 16.74
N ASP A 22 -10.20 0.39 16.65
CA ASP A 22 -8.93 0.68 15.98
C ASP A 22 -7.75 0.05 16.74
N ILE A 23 -6.66 -0.22 16.05
CA ILE A 23 -5.42 -0.75 16.64
C ILE A 23 -4.50 0.41 16.96
N ALA A 24 -4.20 0.63 18.24
CA ALA A 24 -3.33 1.70 18.67
C ALA A 24 -1.89 1.49 18.19
N LEU A 25 -1.27 2.54 17.68
CA LEU A 25 0.13 2.60 17.27
C LEU A 25 0.91 3.55 18.18
N PRO A 26 2.25 3.40 18.24
CA PRO A 26 3.11 4.34 18.97
C PRO A 26 2.99 5.78 18.47
N GLU A 27 3.35 6.74 19.33
CA GLU A 27 3.48 8.14 18.94
C GLU A 27 4.45 8.31 17.75
N HIS A 28 4.18 9.30 16.91
CA HIS A 28 4.96 9.59 15.70
C HIS A 28 5.08 8.42 14.71
N ALA A 29 4.15 7.47 14.74
CA ALA A 29 4.20 6.32 13.84
C ALA A 29 4.15 6.73 12.36
N HIS A 30 3.25 7.63 11.99
CA HIS A 30 2.96 7.92 10.58
C HIS A 30 3.00 6.62 9.77
N PRO A 31 2.05 5.68 10.03
CA PRO A 31 2.07 4.37 9.39
C PRO A 31 1.95 4.51 7.89
N GLU A 32 2.59 3.59 7.15
CA GLU A 32 2.52 3.61 5.69
C GLU A 32 1.98 2.28 5.15
N GLY A 33 2.70 1.19 5.31
CA GLY A 33 2.28 -0.13 4.85
C GLY A 33 1.67 -0.98 5.96
N VAL A 34 0.73 -1.83 5.57
CA VAL A 34 0.13 -2.87 6.42
C VAL A 34 0.14 -4.20 5.68
N VAL A 35 0.69 -5.25 6.30
CA VAL A 35 0.77 -6.58 5.69
C VAL A 35 0.62 -7.68 6.73
N PHE A 36 -0.13 -8.74 6.38
CA PHE A 36 -0.31 -9.91 7.24
C PHE A 36 0.63 -11.04 6.84
N ASP A 37 1.15 -11.75 7.85
CA ASP A 37 1.72 -13.08 7.67
C ASP A 37 0.62 -14.17 7.69
N VAL A 38 1.00 -15.40 7.31
CA VAL A 38 0.05 -16.53 7.33
C VAL A 38 -0.44 -16.87 8.74
N ALA A 39 0.35 -16.57 9.79
CA ALA A 39 -0.04 -16.77 11.17
C ALA A 39 -1.05 -15.74 11.69
N GLY A 40 -1.30 -14.67 10.92
CA GLY A 40 -2.25 -13.61 11.23
C GLY A 40 -1.64 -12.44 12.01
N ASN A 41 -0.34 -12.36 12.13
CA ASN A 41 0.29 -11.14 12.63
C ASN A 41 0.20 -10.05 11.56
N LEU A 42 -0.18 -8.84 11.97
CA LEU A 42 -0.15 -7.66 11.12
C LEU A 42 1.15 -6.91 11.40
N TYR A 43 1.90 -6.62 10.35
CA TYR A 43 3.09 -5.76 10.41
C TYR A 43 2.74 -4.40 9.83
N VAL A 44 3.13 -3.36 10.55
CA VAL A 44 2.84 -1.95 10.23
C VAL A 44 4.17 -1.22 10.09
N THR A 45 4.46 -0.71 8.91
CA THR A 45 5.65 0.11 8.67
C THR A 45 5.42 1.54 9.14
N SER A 46 6.46 2.19 9.62
CA SER A 46 6.39 3.53 10.20
C SER A 46 7.37 4.49 9.51
N MET A 47 6.83 5.44 8.75
CA MET A 47 7.63 6.52 8.15
C MET A 47 8.26 7.41 9.21
N GLY A 48 7.48 7.79 10.23
CA GLY A 48 7.90 8.75 11.26
C GLY A 48 8.97 8.22 12.19
N ARG A 49 9.11 6.91 12.31
CA ARG A 49 10.05 6.27 13.25
C ARG A 49 11.16 5.48 12.57
N GLY A 50 11.01 5.14 11.28
CA GLY A 50 11.91 4.17 10.62
C GLY A 50 11.90 2.83 11.37
N ALA A 51 10.72 2.27 11.57
CA ALA A 51 10.45 1.11 12.41
C ALA A 51 9.39 0.21 11.77
N VAL A 52 9.24 -1.00 12.28
CA VAL A 52 8.06 -1.83 12.01
C VAL A 52 7.49 -2.30 13.33
N ASP A 53 6.20 -2.11 13.49
CA ASP A 53 5.46 -2.62 14.64
C ASP A 53 4.67 -3.87 14.22
N ARG A 54 4.42 -4.79 15.17
CA ARG A 54 3.64 -6.00 14.95
C ARG A 54 2.40 -6.00 15.83
N VAL A 55 1.29 -6.44 15.27
CA VAL A 55 0.04 -6.68 16.00
C VAL A 55 -0.26 -8.17 15.96
N ARG A 56 -0.30 -8.81 17.11
CA ARG A 56 -0.66 -10.24 17.21
C ARG A 56 -2.15 -10.45 16.93
N PRO A 57 -2.55 -11.64 16.47
CA PRO A 57 -3.97 -11.96 16.31
C PRO A 57 -4.78 -11.64 17.57
N GLY A 58 -5.84 -10.84 17.41
CA GLY A 58 -6.72 -10.44 18.49
C GLY A 58 -6.24 -9.28 19.37
N ALA A 59 -5.04 -8.74 19.14
CA ALA A 59 -4.57 -7.58 19.89
C ALA A 59 -5.18 -6.26 19.38
N ASP A 60 -5.32 -5.30 20.28
CA ASP A 60 -5.81 -3.94 20.00
C ASP A 60 -4.69 -2.88 20.05
N ALA A 61 -3.46 -3.32 20.24
CA ALA A 61 -2.27 -2.45 20.22
C ALA A 61 -1.11 -3.16 19.55
N ALA A 62 -0.25 -2.37 18.90
CA ALA A 62 0.97 -2.85 18.29
C ALA A 62 2.11 -2.95 19.30
N GLU A 63 2.99 -3.92 19.10
CA GLU A 63 4.26 -4.10 19.81
C GLU A 63 5.43 -3.84 18.86
N PRO A 64 6.59 -3.33 19.33
CA PRO A 64 7.77 -3.18 18.50
C PRO A 64 8.23 -4.52 17.93
N PHE A 65 8.52 -4.56 16.62
CA PHE A 65 9.11 -5.73 15.95
C PHE A 65 10.48 -5.40 15.38
N ILE A 66 10.61 -4.32 14.62
CA ILE A 66 11.90 -3.76 14.19
C ILE A 66 12.01 -2.39 14.84
N ALA A 67 12.99 -2.24 15.74
CA ALA A 67 13.18 -1.01 16.50
C ALA A 67 13.54 0.17 15.59
N PRO A 68 13.22 1.42 15.97
CA PRO A 68 13.54 2.62 15.20
C PRO A 68 15.02 2.68 14.79
N GLY A 69 15.25 2.90 13.48
CA GLY A 69 16.60 2.99 12.90
C GLY A 69 17.37 1.69 12.79
N SER A 70 16.81 0.56 13.26
CA SER A 70 17.48 -0.75 13.15
C SER A 70 17.74 -1.11 11.69
N GLY A 71 18.90 -1.71 11.42
CA GLY A 71 19.34 -2.04 10.07
C GLY A 71 19.51 -0.80 9.18
N GLY A 72 19.59 0.42 9.74
CA GLY A 72 19.67 1.67 8.98
C GLY A 72 18.36 2.09 8.33
N LEU A 73 17.20 1.70 8.89
CA LEU A 73 15.90 2.22 8.44
C LEU A 73 15.82 3.73 8.65
N MET A 74 15.56 4.46 7.57
CA MET A 74 15.36 5.92 7.61
C MET A 74 13.89 6.26 7.88
N GLY A 75 13.02 5.93 6.93
CA GLY A 75 11.58 5.88 7.07
C GLY A 75 11.13 4.59 6.42
N ALA A 76 10.36 3.77 7.13
CA ALA A 76 9.83 2.53 6.58
C ALA A 76 8.57 2.83 5.77
N GLN A 77 8.69 2.64 4.46
CA GLN A 77 7.59 2.79 3.49
C GLN A 77 6.85 1.45 3.35
N GLY A 78 6.46 1.06 2.14
CA GLY A 78 5.82 -0.23 1.89
C GLY A 78 6.56 -1.42 2.49
N GLY A 79 5.80 -2.44 2.86
CA GLY A 79 6.32 -3.71 3.38
C GLY A 79 5.65 -4.90 2.72
N ARG A 80 6.42 -5.98 2.49
CA ARG A 80 5.91 -7.22 1.89
C ARG A 80 6.55 -8.44 2.50
N ILE A 81 5.74 -9.49 2.72
CA ILE A 81 6.21 -10.74 3.30
C ILE A 81 6.50 -11.77 2.21
N ASP A 82 7.64 -12.44 2.33
CA ASP A 82 7.98 -13.68 1.64
C ASP A 82 7.91 -14.84 2.64
N GLU A 83 6.75 -15.46 2.72
CA GLU A 83 6.51 -16.59 3.62
C GLU A 83 7.45 -17.78 3.37
N LYS A 84 7.77 -18.04 2.10
CA LYS A 84 8.62 -19.17 1.71
C LYS A 84 10.04 -19.03 2.25
N ARG A 85 10.52 -17.78 2.40
CA ARG A 85 11.86 -17.47 2.89
C ARG A 85 11.87 -16.98 4.33
N GLY A 86 10.70 -16.75 4.92
CA GLY A 86 10.55 -16.20 6.26
C GLY A 86 11.09 -14.77 6.37
N LEU A 87 10.87 -13.94 5.34
CA LEU A 87 11.39 -12.58 5.25
C LEU A 87 10.27 -11.54 5.21
N LEU A 88 10.50 -10.43 5.87
CA LEU A 88 9.79 -9.17 5.68
C LEU A 88 10.69 -8.21 4.91
N TYR A 89 10.31 -7.88 3.68
CA TYR A 89 10.94 -6.81 2.92
C TYR A 89 10.32 -5.48 3.30
N VAL A 90 11.16 -4.45 3.41
CA VAL A 90 10.77 -3.07 3.76
C VAL A 90 11.53 -2.09 2.89
N CYS A 91 10.84 -1.17 2.26
CA CYS A 91 11.43 -0.01 1.60
C CYS A 91 11.90 1.02 2.66
N SER A 92 13.15 1.43 2.57
CA SER A 92 13.77 2.44 3.44
C SER A 92 14.11 3.69 2.66
N SER A 93 13.42 4.79 2.92
CA SER A 93 13.63 6.06 2.22
C SER A 93 13.55 7.25 3.17
N HIS A 94 14.29 8.32 2.87
CA HIS A 94 14.26 9.55 3.64
C HIS A 94 13.31 10.55 3.00
N ASN A 95 12.21 10.88 3.68
CA ASN A 95 11.25 11.90 3.24
C ASN A 95 11.07 13.06 4.22
N GLY A 96 11.82 13.06 5.32
CA GLY A 96 11.73 14.08 6.37
C GLY A 96 10.71 13.79 7.47
N ALA A 97 9.91 12.73 7.37
CA ALA A 97 8.94 12.35 8.40
C ALA A 97 9.62 11.85 9.68
N ASN A 98 10.79 11.18 9.56
CA ASN A 98 11.60 10.76 10.70
C ASN A 98 12.67 11.80 11.01
N PRO A 99 12.53 12.59 12.10
CA PRO A 99 13.48 13.65 12.44
C PRO A 99 14.85 13.11 12.91
N HIS A 100 14.94 11.83 13.24
CA HIS A 100 16.17 11.19 13.70
C HIS A 100 16.96 10.53 12.55
N ALA A 101 16.34 10.37 11.37
CA ALA A 101 16.99 9.76 10.22
C ALA A 101 17.94 10.76 9.55
N LYS A 102 19.13 10.29 9.20
CA LYS A 102 20.04 11.03 8.32
C LYS A 102 19.72 10.66 6.87
N LYS A 103 19.72 11.65 5.98
CA LYS A 103 19.56 11.40 4.55
C LYS A 103 20.69 10.50 4.04
N GLY A 104 20.34 9.42 3.41
CA GLY A 104 21.23 8.42 2.81
C GLY A 104 20.66 7.85 1.52
N ALA A 105 21.26 6.81 1.01
CA ALA A 105 20.71 6.06 -0.13
C ALA A 105 19.40 5.37 0.26
N SER A 106 18.39 5.48 -0.59
CA SER A 106 17.18 4.66 -0.46
C SER A 106 17.52 3.20 -0.73
N ALA A 107 16.92 2.28 0.04
CA ALA A 107 17.26 0.88 -0.02
C ALA A 107 16.03 -0.03 0.15
N LEU A 108 16.06 -1.20 -0.50
CA LEU A 108 15.26 -2.34 -0.10
C LEU A 108 15.99 -3.07 1.03
N LYS A 109 15.27 -3.39 2.11
CA LYS A 109 15.82 -4.14 3.24
C LYS A 109 15.00 -5.40 3.49
N ALA A 110 15.67 -6.48 3.92
CA ALA A 110 15.03 -7.72 4.32
C ALA A 110 15.30 -8.00 5.79
N PHE A 111 14.28 -8.38 6.53
CA PHE A 111 14.35 -8.75 7.94
C PHE A 111 13.75 -10.14 8.14
N ALA A 112 14.30 -10.92 9.05
CA ALA A 112 13.74 -12.23 9.40
C ALA A 112 12.37 -12.05 10.09
N LEU A 113 11.35 -12.79 9.66
CA LEU A 113 10.04 -12.82 10.34
C LEU A 113 10.12 -13.43 11.75
N ALA A 114 11.13 -14.23 12.03
CA ALA A 114 11.29 -14.88 13.31
C ALA A 114 11.57 -13.88 14.44
N ASP A 115 12.45 -12.90 14.19
CA ASP A 115 12.99 -12.03 15.25
C ASP A 115 13.25 -10.58 14.83
N GLY A 116 12.96 -10.21 13.58
CA GLY A 116 13.20 -8.85 13.05
C GLY A 116 14.69 -8.54 12.78
N SER A 117 15.58 -9.52 12.80
CA SER A 117 17.00 -9.32 12.47
C SER A 117 17.22 -9.00 10.99
N LEU A 118 18.13 -8.05 10.69
CA LEU A 118 18.46 -7.67 9.31
C LEU A 118 19.14 -8.85 8.58
N GLN A 119 18.60 -9.22 7.43
CA GLN A 119 19.11 -10.28 6.55
C GLN A 119 19.76 -9.74 5.28
N GLY A 120 19.39 -8.54 4.85
CA GLY A 120 19.96 -7.92 3.66
C GLY A 120 19.58 -6.46 3.50
N SER A 121 20.37 -5.72 2.75
CA SER A 121 20.13 -4.33 2.41
C SER A 121 20.74 -4.02 1.05
N TRP A 122 19.91 -3.51 0.12
CA TRP A 122 20.30 -3.23 -1.26
C TRP A 122 19.91 -1.81 -1.60
N ASP A 123 20.91 -0.95 -1.82
CA ASP A 123 20.68 0.43 -2.23
C ASP A 123 20.06 0.48 -3.63
N LEU A 124 19.11 1.40 -3.84
CA LEU A 124 18.61 1.69 -5.16
C LEU A 124 19.71 2.35 -6.01
N PRO A 125 19.79 2.07 -7.32
CA PRO A 125 20.83 2.62 -8.21
C PRO A 125 20.94 4.15 -8.16
N GLY A 126 19.83 4.87 -7.96
CA GLY A 126 19.79 6.33 -7.80
C GLY A 126 20.33 6.85 -6.45
N GLY A 127 20.63 5.98 -5.50
CA GLY A 127 21.14 6.33 -4.18
C GLY A 127 20.21 7.29 -3.44
N ALA A 128 20.73 8.45 -3.02
CA ALA A 128 19.97 9.50 -2.32
C ALA A 128 18.99 10.27 -3.25
N ASN A 129 19.03 10.05 -4.56
CA ASN A 129 18.12 10.60 -5.55
C ASN A 129 17.06 9.58 -6.02
N ALA A 130 17.00 8.43 -5.36
CA ALA A 130 15.97 7.41 -5.54
C ALA A 130 15.02 7.41 -4.34
N TYR A 131 13.85 6.79 -4.50
CA TYR A 131 12.89 6.61 -3.42
C TYR A 131 12.24 5.23 -3.51
N CYS A 132 12.71 4.30 -2.67
CA CYS A 132 12.06 3.01 -2.48
C CYS A 132 10.69 3.24 -1.85
N ASN A 133 9.62 2.89 -2.58
CA ASN A 133 8.26 3.10 -2.08
C ASN A 133 7.57 1.78 -1.72
N ASP A 134 7.27 0.96 -2.70
CA ASP A 134 6.59 -0.32 -2.49
C ASP A 134 7.28 -1.45 -3.28
N MET A 135 6.87 -2.69 -3.01
CA MET A 135 7.40 -3.87 -3.67
C MET A 135 6.38 -4.98 -3.81
N VAL A 136 6.66 -5.94 -4.69
CA VAL A 136 5.99 -7.24 -4.74
C VAL A 136 7.01 -8.37 -4.84
N VAL A 137 6.69 -9.52 -4.25
CA VAL A 137 7.51 -10.73 -4.36
C VAL A 137 6.95 -11.61 -5.48
N LEU A 138 7.81 -11.96 -6.43
CA LEU A 138 7.48 -12.85 -7.55
C LEU A 138 7.55 -14.33 -7.12
N PRO A 139 6.91 -15.26 -7.83
CA PRO A 139 6.98 -16.69 -7.54
C PRO A 139 8.40 -17.27 -7.48
N SER A 140 9.32 -16.76 -8.28
CA SER A 140 10.76 -17.10 -8.23
C SER A 140 11.42 -16.68 -6.91
N GLY A 141 10.81 -15.71 -6.20
CA GLY A 141 11.34 -15.01 -5.05
C GLY A 141 12.18 -13.79 -5.40
N ALA A 142 12.19 -13.38 -6.66
CA ALA A 142 12.66 -12.04 -7.01
C ALA A 142 11.68 -10.99 -6.45
N VAL A 143 12.20 -9.80 -6.16
CA VAL A 143 11.41 -8.70 -5.61
C VAL A 143 11.42 -7.54 -6.61
N LEU A 144 10.25 -7.14 -7.08
CA LEU A 144 10.10 -5.91 -7.85
C LEU A 144 9.89 -4.74 -6.90
N VAL A 145 10.52 -3.62 -7.18
CA VAL A 145 10.53 -2.42 -6.32
C VAL A 145 10.22 -1.19 -7.15
N SER A 146 9.29 -0.35 -6.71
CA SER A 146 9.02 0.94 -7.34
C SER A 146 10.01 2.00 -6.86
N ASP A 147 10.60 2.74 -7.80
CA ASP A 147 11.33 3.98 -7.52
C ASP A 147 10.42 5.18 -7.81
N SER A 148 9.99 5.89 -6.77
CA SER A 148 9.05 7.02 -6.94
C SER A 148 9.68 8.25 -7.60
N LEU A 149 11.00 8.39 -7.57
CA LEU A 149 11.71 9.56 -8.11
C LEU A 149 12.27 9.31 -9.51
N ASN A 150 12.41 8.06 -9.91
CA ASN A 150 12.91 7.66 -11.24
C ASN A 150 11.85 6.84 -11.98
N PRO A 151 11.74 6.98 -13.32
CA PRO A 151 10.71 6.30 -14.10
C PRO A 151 11.07 4.82 -14.35
N GLU A 152 11.27 4.07 -13.28
CA GLU A 152 11.73 2.68 -13.33
C GLU A 152 11.20 1.80 -12.20
N ILE A 153 11.03 0.54 -12.52
CA ILE A 153 10.83 -0.55 -11.55
C ILE A 153 12.11 -1.37 -11.53
N LEU A 154 12.60 -1.62 -10.33
CA LEU A 154 13.82 -2.37 -10.07
C LEU A 154 13.49 -3.83 -9.75
N ILE A 155 14.49 -4.72 -9.85
CA ILE A 155 14.39 -6.11 -9.47
C ILE A 155 15.59 -6.55 -8.63
N LEU A 156 15.31 -7.16 -7.48
CA LEU A 156 16.28 -7.95 -6.73
C LEU A 156 16.07 -9.43 -7.08
N ARG A 157 17.03 -10.05 -7.75
CA ARG A 157 16.98 -11.49 -8.03
C ARG A 157 17.51 -12.29 -6.85
N PRO A 158 17.01 -13.52 -6.62
CA PRO A 158 17.56 -14.39 -5.58
C PRO A 158 19.08 -14.56 -5.72
N GLY A 159 19.80 -14.32 -4.62
CA GLY A 159 21.28 -14.42 -4.59
C GLY A 159 22.03 -13.22 -5.19
N SER A 160 21.33 -12.20 -5.69
CA SER A 160 21.97 -10.96 -6.15
C SER A 160 22.38 -10.08 -4.97
N ASP A 161 23.49 -9.38 -5.14
CA ASP A 161 24.00 -8.38 -4.20
C ASP A 161 23.55 -6.94 -4.54
N LYS A 162 22.79 -6.77 -5.63
CA LYS A 162 22.31 -5.47 -6.10
C LYS A 162 20.93 -5.55 -6.74
N LEU A 163 20.27 -4.38 -6.79
CA LEU A 163 19.08 -4.15 -7.59
C LEU A 163 19.46 -3.80 -9.02
N ASP A 164 18.80 -4.42 -10.00
CA ASP A 164 18.89 -4.07 -11.41
C ASP A 164 17.61 -3.37 -11.88
N ILE A 165 17.68 -2.63 -12.99
CA ILE A 165 16.47 -2.10 -13.64
C ILE A 165 15.72 -3.28 -14.28
N TRP A 166 14.46 -3.50 -13.88
CA TRP A 166 13.58 -4.50 -14.47
C TRP A 166 12.79 -3.92 -15.65
N LEU A 167 12.27 -2.69 -15.47
CA LEU A 167 11.50 -1.99 -16.50
C LEU A 167 11.68 -0.50 -16.33
N LYS A 168 11.94 0.18 -17.43
CA LYS A 168 11.97 1.64 -17.54
C LYS A 168 10.99 2.06 -18.64
N SER A 169 10.17 3.09 -18.37
CA SER A 169 9.20 3.61 -19.34
C SER A 169 8.94 5.08 -19.10
N ASP A 170 8.79 5.85 -20.18
CA ASP A 170 8.38 7.26 -20.11
C ASP A 170 6.99 7.43 -19.47
N LYS A 171 6.15 6.39 -19.52
CA LYS A 171 4.84 6.37 -18.86
C LYS A 171 4.94 6.41 -17.33
N PHE A 172 6.09 6.05 -16.77
CA PHE A 172 6.39 6.13 -15.35
C PHE A 172 6.84 7.52 -14.91
N ALA A 173 7.26 8.35 -15.85
CA ALA A 173 7.73 9.69 -15.52
C ALA A 173 6.62 10.54 -14.88
N GLY A 174 7.02 11.36 -13.92
CA GLY A 174 6.12 12.24 -13.21
C GLY A 174 6.84 13.45 -12.65
N LYS A 175 6.11 14.30 -11.91
CA LYS A 175 6.67 15.55 -11.37
C LYS A 175 7.43 15.32 -10.08
N ARG A 176 6.93 14.43 -9.20
CA ARG A 176 7.49 14.11 -7.90
C ARG A 176 6.75 12.90 -7.33
N TYR A 177 7.47 11.92 -6.74
CA TYR A 177 6.88 10.71 -6.17
C TYR A 177 5.84 10.08 -7.11
N ALA A 178 6.27 9.80 -8.35
CA ALA A 178 5.37 9.33 -9.39
C ALA A 178 4.91 7.89 -9.14
N LEU A 179 5.81 6.92 -9.25
CA LEU A 179 5.49 5.53 -8.97
C LEU A 179 5.29 5.33 -7.48
N ASN A 180 4.19 4.66 -7.13
CA ASN A 180 3.87 4.35 -5.75
C ASN A 180 3.66 2.83 -5.62
N ASN A 181 2.46 2.36 -5.43
CA ASN A 181 2.15 0.98 -5.10
C ASN A 181 2.25 0.03 -6.27
N LEU A 182 2.64 -1.19 -5.93
CA LEU A 182 2.67 -2.34 -6.82
C LEU A 182 1.69 -3.41 -6.32
N ALA A 183 0.87 -3.97 -7.21
CA ALA A 183 0.02 -5.10 -6.89
C ALA A 183 0.13 -6.17 -7.99
N LEU A 184 0.58 -7.37 -7.60
CA LEU A 184 0.78 -8.50 -8.50
C LEU A 184 -0.42 -9.44 -8.41
N GLU A 185 -1.06 -9.75 -9.55
CA GLU A 185 -2.11 -10.76 -9.60
C GLU A 185 -1.61 -12.14 -9.15
N ALA A 186 -2.52 -12.96 -8.61
CA ALA A 186 -2.19 -14.28 -8.08
C ALA A 186 -1.56 -15.23 -9.13
N ASP A 187 -1.89 -15.03 -10.42
CA ASP A 187 -1.29 -15.77 -11.53
C ASP A 187 0.11 -15.28 -11.90
N ALA A 188 0.59 -14.22 -11.29
CA ALA A 188 1.85 -13.53 -11.55
C ALA A 188 2.05 -13.12 -13.03
N ARG A 189 0.93 -12.81 -13.73
CA ARG A 189 0.95 -12.39 -15.14
C ARG A 189 0.60 -10.94 -15.34
N THR A 190 0.14 -10.28 -14.29
CA THR A 190 -0.28 -8.89 -14.35
C THR A 190 0.18 -8.16 -13.10
N LEU A 191 0.91 -7.08 -13.32
CA LEU A 191 1.32 -6.12 -12.30
C LEU A 191 0.53 -4.83 -12.50
N TYR A 192 -0.17 -4.38 -11.48
CA TYR A 192 -0.75 -3.05 -11.41
C TYR A 192 0.21 -2.09 -10.73
N ILE A 193 0.27 -0.85 -11.23
CA ILE A 193 1.23 0.16 -10.81
C ILE A 193 0.46 1.47 -10.62
N GLY A 194 0.40 1.96 -9.38
CA GLY A 194 -0.21 3.24 -9.06
C GLY A 194 0.75 4.41 -9.31
N LYS A 195 0.25 5.50 -9.90
CA LYS A 195 0.98 6.77 -10.03
C LYS A 195 0.35 7.82 -9.15
N LEU A 196 1.03 8.16 -8.06
CA LEU A 196 0.55 9.10 -7.04
C LEU A 196 0.26 10.49 -7.63
N ASP A 197 1.21 11.02 -8.39
CA ASP A 197 1.18 12.42 -8.87
C ASP A 197 0.15 12.70 -9.96
N SER A 198 -0.27 11.68 -10.70
CA SER A 198 -1.21 11.81 -11.81
C SER A 198 -2.58 11.18 -11.58
N GLY A 199 -2.71 10.35 -10.52
CA GLY A 199 -3.94 9.61 -10.25
C GLY A 199 -4.23 8.52 -11.28
N GLU A 200 -3.21 8.05 -11.99
CA GLU A 200 -3.29 6.99 -12.99
C GLU A 200 -3.01 5.63 -12.38
N LEU A 201 -3.56 4.59 -12.99
CA LEU A 201 -3.20 3.21 -12.75
C LEU A 201 -2.68 2.61 -14.05
N LEU A 202 -1.54 1.94 -13.99
CA LEU A 202 -0.98 1.23 -15.13
C LEU A 202 -1.07 -0.28 -14.93
N ARG A 203 -1.10 -0.99 -16.05
CA ARG A 203 -1.06 -2.45 -16.13
C ARG A 203 0.17 -2.88 -16.91
N GLN A 204 1.04 -3.68 -16.29
CA GLN A 204 2.17 -4.33 -16.95
C GLN A 204 1.92 -5.83 -17.03
N ARG A 205 1.97 -6.39 -18.23
CA ARG A 205 1.93 -7.85 -18.41
C ARG A 205 3.31 -8.45 -18.17
N LEU A 206 3.33 -9.68 -17.64
CA LEU A 206 4.54 -10.44 -17.42
C LEU A 206 4.53 -11.73 -18.26
N THR A 207 5.73 -12.09 -18.76
CA THR A 207 5.97 -13.41 -19.38
C THR A 207 5.99 -14.52 -18.32
N ALA A 208 6.08 -15.79 -18.77
CA ALA A 208 6.26 -16.94 -17.86
C ALA A 208 7.53 -16.81 -17.02
N ASP A 209 8.56 -16.20 -17.57
CA ASP A 209 9.87 -16.01 -16.94
C ASP A 209 9.93 -14.68 -16.16
N GLU A 210 8.75 -14.14 -15.78
CA GLU A 210 8.62 -12.94 -14.97
C GLU A 210 9.29 -11.68 -15.57
N GLN A 211 9.43 -11.64 -16.89
CA GLN A 211 9.96 -10.47 -17.60
C GLN A 211 8.81 -9.58 -18.09
N PRO A 212 9.05 -8.28 -18.31
CA PRO A 212 8.06 -7.40 -18.91
C PRO A 212 7.61 -7.90 -20.28
N ALA A 213 6.31 -8.00 -20.51
CA ALA A 213 5.71 -8.36 -21.78
C ALA A 213 5.10 -7.13 -22.45
N GLY A 214 5.88 -6.46 -23.28
CA GLY A 214 5.50 -5.21 -23.95
C GLY A 214 5.56 -3.99 -23.01
N GLU A 215 5.03 -2.87 -23.50
CA GLU A 215 4.98 -1.60 -22.78
C GLU A 215 3.86 -1.58 -21.72
N PRO A 216 4.04 -0.87 -20.59
CA PRO A 216 2.97 -0.65 -19.64
C PRO A 216 1.76 0.04 -20.30
N GLU A 217 0.58 -0.36 -19.93
CA GLU A 217 -0.67 0.21 -20.40
C GLU A 217 -1.27 1.13 -19.33
N ILE A 218 -1.60 2.38 -19.68
CA ILE A 218 -2.37 3.27 -18.81
C ILE A 218 -3.83 2.86 -18.91
N LEU A 219 -4.44 2.45 -17.79
CA LEU A 219 -5.83 2.02 -17.74
C LEU A 219 -6.78 3.21 -17.87
N ARG A 220 -7.87 3.03 -18.61
CA ARG A 220 -8.89 4.04 -18.79
C ARG A 220 -9.84 4.07 -17.60
N LEU A 221 -9.51 4.88 -16.61
CA LEU A 221 -10.31 5.06 -15.40
C LEU A 221 -11.54 5.95 -15.67
N PRO A 222 -12.67 5.73 -14.95
CA PRO A 222 -13.84 6.61 -15.02
C PRO A 222 -13.56 8.03 -14.51
N ARG A 223 -12.61 8.18 -13.61
CA ARG A 223 -12.02 9.42 -13.09
C ARG A 223 -10.59 9.16 -12.64
N ARG A 224 -9.82 10.18 -12.37
CA ARG A 224 -8.53 10.02 -11.68
C ARG A 224 -8.75 9.50 -10.26
N ILE A 225 -7.80 8.73 -9.76
CA ILE A 225 -7.73 8.33 -8.36
C ILE A 225 -7.04 9.46 -7.60
N ASP A 226 -7.57 9.85 -6.45
CA ASP A 226 -7.01 10.94 -5.66
C ASP A 226 -5.78 10.45 -4.88
N ASP A 227 -4.56 10.79 -5.35
CA ASP A 227 -3.31 10.34 -4.77
C ASP A 227 -3.33 8.81 -4.48
N PRO A 228 -3.35 7.94 -5.53
CA PRO A 228 -3.44 6.48 -5.34
C PRO A 228 -2.28 5.96 -4.52
N ASP A 229 -2.62 5.32 -3.39
CA ASP A 229 -1.69 4.72 -2.46
C ASP A 229 -2.06 3.25 -2.23
N GLY A 230 -1.82 2.62 -1.11
CA GLY A 230 -1.95 1.20 -0.83
C GLY A 230 -3.00 0.44 -1.64
N ILE A 231 -2.63 -0.71 -2.17
CA ILE A 231 -3.50 -1.60 -2.95
C ILE A 231 -3.58 -2.97 -2.29
N ALA A 232 -4.79 -3.50 -2.10
CA ALA A 232 -5.03 -4.87 -1.66
C ALA A 232 -5.89 -5.63 -2.68
N LEU A 233 -5.34 -6.69 -3.27
CA LEU A 233 -6.08 -7.57 -4.16
C LEU A 233 -7.12 -8.38 -3.38
N LEU A 234 -8.34 -8.47 -3.91
CA LEU A 234 -9.42 -9.30 -3.39
C LEU A 234 -9.66 -10.54 -4.26
N ALA A 235 -9.54 -10.36 -5.57
CA ALA A 235 -9.72 -11.39 -6.59
C ALA A 235 -9.10 -10.89 -7.90
N PRO A 236 -8.95 -11.73 -8.94
CA PRO A 236 -8.46 -11.29 -10.23
C PRO A 236 -9.23 -10.05 -10.75
N GLY A 237 -8.51 -8.98 -11.06
CA GLY A 237 -9.07 -7.72 -11.51
C GLY A 237 -9.88 -6.94 -10.46
N LYS A 238 -9.90 -7.36 -9.20
CA LYS A 238 -10.64 -6.68 -8.12
C LYS A 238 -9.74 -6.37 -6.95
N MET A 239 -9.66 -5.09 -6.59
CA MET A 239 -8.77 -4.64 -5.53
C MET A 239 -9.35 -3.45 -4.77
N LEU A 240 -9.00 -3.32 -3.50
CA LEU A 240 -9.17 -2.09 -2.76
C LEU A 240 -7.96 -1.19 -3.01
N ILE A 241 -8.21 0.10 -3.14
CA ILE A 241 -7.18 1.12 -3.29
C ILE A 241 -7.42 2.27 -2.33
N CYS A 242 -6.35 2.73 -1.69
CA CYS A 242 -6.36 3.97 -0.92
C CYS A 242 -6.39 5.16 -1.87
N GLU A 243 -7.33 6.08 -1.66
CA GLU A 243 -7.32 7.42 -2.23
C GLU A 243 -6.89 8.36 -1.11
N ALA A 244 -5.61 8.73 -1.10
CA ALA A 244 -4.99 9.38 0.06
C ALA A 244 -5.42 10.85 0.23
N SER A 245 -5.69 11.56 -0.87
CA SER A 245 -6.13 12.97 -0.87
C SER A 245 -5.29 13.86 0.08
N VAL A 246 -3.98 13.84 -0.10
CA VAL A 246 -3.01 14.47 0.82
C VAL A 246 -3.29 15.95 1.03
N VAL A 247 -3.59 16.69 -0.03
CA VAL A 247 -3.87 18.14 0.04
C VAL A 247 -5.14 18.42 0.85
N ALA A 248 -6.16 17.60 0.71
CA ALA A 248 -7.40 17.73 1.47
C ALA A 248 -7.27 17.24 2.92
N ASN A 249 -6.23 16.49 3.26
CA ASN A 249 -6.04 15.76 4.51
C ASN A 249 -7.23 14.85 4.83
N GLN A 250 -7.73 14.20 3.80
CA GLN A 250 -8.86 13.29 3.84
C GLN A 250 -8.52 12.07 3.00
N GLY A 251 -9.38 11.09 2.99
CA GLY A 251 -9.19 9.95 2.12
C GLY A 251 -10.37 9.00 2.17
N LYS A 252 -10.30 8.01 1.32
CA LYS A 252 -11.29 6.95 1.22
C LYS A 252 -10.65 5.67 0.72
N ILE A 253 -11.36 4.57 0.86
CA ILE A 253 -11.00 3.29 0.26
C ILE A 253 -12.02 3.00 -0.83
N SER A 254 -11.54 2.79 -2.04
CA SER A 254 -12.39 2.48 -3.20
C SER A 254 -12.14 1.06 -3.70
N LEU A 255 -13.20 0.41 -4.17
CA LEU A 255 -13.11 -0.81 -4.95
C LEU A 255 -12.81 -0.44 -6.40
N LEU A 256 -11.74 -0.98 -6.92
CA LEU A 256 -11.39 -0.96 -8.32
C LEU A 256 -11.72 -2.32 -8.92
N GLU A 257 -12.51 -2.34 -9.99
CA GLU A 257 -12.82 -3.56 -10.74
C GLU A 257 -12.40 -3.38 -12.20
N ILE A 258 -11.62 -4.34 -12.70
CA ILE A 258 -11.07 -4.36 -14.07
C ILE A 258 -11.59 -5.62 -14.75
N ASP A 259 -12.39 -5.45 -15.80
CA ASP A 259 -12.90 -6.50 -16.66
C ASP A 259 -12.57 -6.17 -18.13
N GLY A 260 -11.47 -6.73 -18.62
CA GLY A 260 -10.91 -6.36 -19.93
C GLY A 260 -10.51 -4.88 -19.96
N ASP A 261 -11.20 -4.08 -20.79
CA ASP A 261 -11.02 -2.64 -20.92
C ASP A 261 -11.98 -1.82 -20.06
N ARG A 262 -12.92 -2.49 -19.39
CA ARG A 262 -13.85 -1.85 -18.47
C ARG A 262 -13.19 -1.68 -17.11
N VAL A 263 -13.20 -0.47 -16.61
CA VAL A 263 -12.73 -0.17 -15.25
C VAL A 263 -13.83 0.58 -14.52
N SER A 264 -14.15 0.11 -13.32
CA SER A 264 -15.01 0.84 -12.38
C SER A 264 -14.25 1.20 -11.11
N LEU A 265 -14.63 2.29 -10.47
CA LEU A 265 -14.06 2.79 -9.23
C LEU A 265 -15.20 3.25 -8.33
N THR A 266 -15.45 2.50 -7.26
CA THR A 266 -16.61 2.70 -6.37
C THR A 266 -16.14 2.85 -4.93
N PRO A 267 -16.49 3.92 -4.21
CA PRO A 267 -16.14 4.06 -2.80
C PRO A 267 -16.72 2.92 -1.95
N VAL A 268 -15.90 2.36 -1.06
CA VAL A 268 -16.28 1.32 -0.08
C VAL A 268 -16.27 1.92 1.33
N ILE A 269 -15.27 2.72 1.64
CA ILE A 269 -15.18 3.49 2.88
C ILE A 269 -15.05 4.94 2.49
N GLU A 270 -16.07 5.73 2.82
CA GLU A 270 -16.15 7.15 2.53
C GLU A 270 -16.67 7.88 3.79
N ASN A 271 -16.29 9.13 3.98
CA ASN A 271 -16.69 9.94 5.14
C ASN A 271 -16.32 9.34 6.52
N ALA A 272 -15.30 8.50 6.57
CA ALA A 272 -14.83 7.86 7.80
C ALA A 272 -13.80 8.71 8.57
N ASP A 273 -13.61 9.97 8.21
CA ASP A 273 -12.62 10.87 8.81
C ASP A 273 -11.19 10.26 8.77
N LEU A 274 -10.84 9.66 7.62
CA LEU A 274 -9.52 9.12 7.37
C LEU A 274 -8.55 10.24 6.95
N ALA A 275 -7.47 10.40 7.71
CA ALA A 275 -6.44 11.39 7.42
C ALA A 275 -5.27 10.73 6.64
N VAL A 276 -5.34 10.79 5.31
CA VAL A 276 -4.33 10.26 4.39
C VAL A 276 -4.09 8.75 4.58
N PRO A 277 -5.01 7.87 4.13
CA PRO A 277 -4.81 6.43 4.12
C PRO A 277 -3.73 6.05 3.10
N THR A 278 -2.68 5.35 3.54
CA THR A 278 -1.53 4.98 2.72
C THR A 278 -1.40 3.48 2.50
N GLY A 279 -1.88 2.67 3.43
CA GLY A 279 -1.84 1.21 3.33
C GLY A 279 -3.20 0.58 3.57
N VAL A 280 -3.52 -0.49 2.84
CA VAL A 280 -4.74 -1.27 3.03
C VAL A 280 -4.43 -2.76 2.96
N ALA A 281 -5.02 -3.53 3.87
CA ALA A 281 -4.99 -4.99 3.85
C ALA A 281 -6.37 -5.55 4.20
N VAL A 282 -6.64 -6.78 3.78
CA VAL A 282 -7.90 -7.48 4.07
C VAL A 282 -7.59 -8.82 4.71
N ARG A 283 -8.25 -9.09 5.84
CA ARG A 283 -8.18 -10.39 6.51
C ARG A 283 -9.42 -10.63 7.36
N ASP A 284 -9.88 -11.87 7.40
CA ASP A 284 -10.97 -12.34 8.27
C ASP A 284 -12.22 -11.44 8.22
N GLY A 285 -12.62 -11.06 6.99
CA GLY A 285 -13.81 -10.22 6.75
C GLY A 285 -13.64 -8.77 7.17
N LYS A 286 -12.42 -8.30 7.41
CA LYS A 286 -12.12 -6.91 7.81
C LYS A 286 -11.14 -6.24 6.87
N ILE A 287 -11.27 -4.93 6.76
CA ILE A 287 -10.35 -4.03 6.08
C ILE A 287 -9.51 -3.33 7.15
N TYR A 288 -8.20 -3.34 6.99
CA TYR A 288 -7.21 -2.69 7.85
C TYR A 288 -6.56 -1.56 7.07
N VAL A 289 -6.57 -0.35 7.61
CA VAL A 289 -6.10 0.85 6.90
C VAL A 289 -5.06 1.58 7.74
N ALA A 290 -3.87 1.79 7.20
CA ALA A 290 -2.87 2.68 7.76
C ALA A 290 -3.31 4.13 7.56
N GLU A 291 -3.56 4.87 8.64
CA GLU A 291 -3.91 6.30 8.62
C GLU A 291 -2.66 7.13 8.94
N SER A 292 -1.98 7.62 7.89
CA SER A 292 -0.63 8.16 8.03
C SER A 292 -0.55 9.58 8.58
N GLN A 293 -1.58 10.41 8.36
CA GLN A 293 -1.65 11.81 8.78
C GLN A 293 -0.47 12.68 8.29
N VAL A 294 0.18 12.28 7.18
CA VAL A 294 1.41 12.96 6.69
C VAL A 294 1.16 14.36 6.13
N ALA A 295 -0.08 14.73 5.84
CA ALA A 295 -0.40 16.09 5.40
C ALA A 295 0.08 17.14 6.40
N ALA A 296 -0.03 16.88 7.70
CA ALA A 296 0.45 17.78 8.76
C ALA A 296 1.98 17.96 8.76
N LEU A 297 2.73 17.01 8.21
CA LEU A 297 4.19 17.08 8.11
C LEU A 297 4.66 17.77 6.82
N PHE A 298 4.00 17.49 5.70
CA PHE A 298 4.51 17.88 4.38
C PHE A 298 3.89 19.15 3.83
N LEU A 299 2.74 19.57 4.37
CA LEU A 299 2.01 20.75 3.93
C LEU A 299 2.02 21.81 5.04
N PRO A 300 2.75 22.94 4.89
CA PRO A 300 2.83 23.99 5.92
C PRO A 300 1.46 24.52 6.34
N GLU A 301 0.51 24.60 5.43
CA GLU A 301 -0.87 25.01 5.70
C GLU A 301 -1.63 24.01 6.58
N ARG A 302 -1.20 22.77 6.64
CA ARG A 302 -1.77 21.68 7.45
C ARG A 302 -1.04 21.44 8.77
N ALA A 303 0.10 22.06 9.00
CA ALA A 303 0.89 21.87 10.22
C ALA A 303 0.11 22.19 11.52
N LYS A 304 -0.95 23.03 11.41
CA LYS A 304 -1.82 23.41 12.54
C LYS A 304 -2.98 22.43 12.78
N ASP A 305 -3.24 21.46 11.88
CA ASP A 305 -4.41 20.59 11.95
C ASP A 305 -4.36 19.65 13.16
N GLY A 306 -3.21 19.53 13.82
CA GLY A 306 -3.01 18.64 14.95
C GLY A 306 -3.04 17.17 14.53
N LEU A 307 -2.28 16.34 15.22
CA LEU A 307 -2.26 14.91 14.98
C LEU A 307 -3.24 14.21 15.94
N LYS A 308 -4.04 13.31 15.41
CA LYS A 308 -4.81 12.34 16.20
C LYS A 308 -3.87 11.23 16.70
N PRO A 309 -4.25 10.46 17.73
CA PRO A 309 -3.52 9.23 18.05
C PRO A 309 -3.38 8.34 16.81
N PHE A 310 -2.17 7.85 16.56
CA PHE A 310 -1.92 6.98 15.42
C PHE A 310 -2.57 5.62 15.60
N ALA A 311 -3.18 5.11 14.53
CA ALA A 311 -3.87 3.83 14.55
C ALA A 311 -3.86 3.15 13.17
N VAL A 312 -4.01 1.83 13.19
CA VAL A 312 -4.59 1.11 12.05
C VAL A 312 -6.09 1.09 12.24
N ARG A 313 -6.81 1.72 11.32
CA ARG A 313 -8.27 1.77 11.32
C ARG A 313 -8.84 0.43 10.85
N ARG A 314 -9.86 -0.06 11.52
CA ARG A 314 -10.52 -1.33 11.19
C ARG A 314 -11.95 -1.09 10.73
N PHE A 315 -12.35 -1.71 9.62
CA PHE A 315 -13.71 -1.65 9.07
C PHE A 315 -14.16 -3.05 8.69
N GLU A 316 -15.47 -3.30 8.76
CA GLU A 316 -16.03 -4.55 8.24
C GLU A 316 -15.97 -4.56 6.70
N LEU A 317 -15.53 -5.68 6.12
CA LEU A 317 -15.58 -5.88 4.68
C LEU A 317 -17.04 -6.10 4.25
N PRO A 318 -17.58 -5.31 3.30
CA PRO A 318 -18.94 -5.52 2.81
C PRO A 318 -19.19 -6.97 2.38
N ALA A 319 -20.35 -7.52 2.72
CA ALA A 319 -20.67 -8.94 2.53
C ALA A 319 -20.51 -9.41 1.07
N ASN A 320 -20.81 -8.55 0.09
CA ASN A 320 -20.61 -8.83 -1.33
C ASN A 320 -19.12 -8.93 -1.72
N LEU A 321 -18.22 -8.31 -0.96
CA LEU A 321 -16.77 -8.38 -1.17
C LEU A 321 -16.12 -9.51 -0.34
N ALA A 322 -16.69 -9.86 0.81
CA ALA A 322 -16.21 -10.96 1.65
C ALA A 322 -16.19 -12.31 0.90
N ALA A 323 -17.18 -12.54 0.04
CA ALA A 323 -17.24 -13.73 -0.80
C ALA A 323 -16.12 -13.80 -1.85
N LEU A 324 -15.50 -12.67 -2.20
CA LEU A 324 -14.36 -12.59 -3.13
C LEU A 324 -13.04 -12.87 -2.42
N ALA A 325 -12.87 -12.30 -1.24
CA ALA A 325 -11.65 -12.44 -0.44
C ALA A 325 -11.48 -13.84 0.20
N ALA A 326 -12.54 -14.64 0.28
CA ALA A 326 -12.53 -15.99 0.85
C ALA A 326 -12.09 -17.10 -0.12
N LYS A 327 -11.79 -16.77 -1.38
CA LYS A 327 -11.29 -17.75 -2.37
C LYS A 327 -9.77 -17.72 -2.36
N PRO A 328 -9.09 -18.84 -2.03
CA PRO A 328 -7.64 -18.95 -2.02
C PRO A 328 -7.06 -18.82 -3.43
#